data_654106d0e572609bdb4aa3ffa4e24280
#
_entry.id   654106d0e572609bdb4aa3ffa4e24280
#
_cell.length_a   1.000
_cell.length_b   1.000
_cell.length_c   1.000
_cell.angle_alpha   90.00
_cell.angle_beta   90.00
_cell.angle_gamma   90.00
#
_symmetry.space_group_name_H-M   'P 1'
#
loop_
_entity.id
_entity.type
_entity.pdbx_description
1 polymer ?
#
loop_
_entity_poly.entity_id
_entity_poly.type
_entity_poly.pdbx_seq_one_letter_code
_entity_poly.pdbx_strand_id
1 'polypeptide(L)'
;MSHPLLVDTDWLAARLAETSLRIFDCTTRLVPDPVQTYRAESGRPDWERGHVPGAAYVDLQGALSDRTSGLRFTMPSADHFAAAMSALGLGADHHAVLYSAGSNWWATRVWWMLRAFGFDRVSVLDGGWEKWTAERRPVCTALCAYPAAHFVAHPRPLLLARKDEVLAATTADDVALVNALTRRQHTGESEVHYGRPGHIPSSVNVPYLDLVDRATNTFRPAAELRAVLDHAGVLSAGRVITYCGGGIAATGVAFALALLGRDDVAVYDGSLSEWCADPSLPIEKG
;
A
#
# COMPACT_ATOMS: atom_id res chain seq x y z
N MET A 1 5.76 23.79 -3.43
CA MET A 1 4.65 23.31 -4.27
C MET A 1 4.34 21.90 -3.82
N SER A 2 3.05 21.57 -3.57
CA SER A 2 2.66 20.21 -3.23
C SER A 2 2.81 19.31 -4.46
N HIS A 3 3.42 18.13 -4.30
CA HIS A 3 3.49 17.14 -5.36
C HIS A 3 2.14 16.41 -5.50
N PRO A 4 1.69 16.08 -6.72
CA PRO A 4 0.46 15.30 -6.90
C PRO A 4 0.64 13.91 -6.29
N LEU A 5 -0.40 13.39 -5.61
CA LEU A 5 -0.39 12.04 -5.05
C LEU A 5 -0.40 10.96 -6.14
N LEU A 6 -1.16 11.20 -7.20
CA LEU A 6 -1.32 10.31 -8.35
C LEU A 6 -0.80 11.01 -9.60
N VAL A 7 0.01 10.33 -10.40
CA VAL A 7 0.54 10.83 -11.68
C VAL A 7 0.23 9.84 -12.78
N ASP A 8 -0.05 10.35 -13.98
CA ASP A 8 -0.25 9.51 -15.15
C ASP A 8 1.07 9.17 -15.87
N THR A 9 0.94 8.31 -16.84
CA THR A 9 2.08 7.85 -17.64
C THR A 9 2.67 8.93 -18.56
N ASP A 10 1.87 9.93 -19.00
CA ASP A 10 2.34 11.09 -19.77
C ASP A 10 3.19 11.99 -18.89
N TRP A 11 2.73 12.26 -17.69
CA TRP A 11 3.46 13.06 -16.70
C TRP A 11 4.85 12.47 -16.42
N LEU A 12 4.90 11.14 -16.18
CA LEU A 12 6.15 10.45 -15.88
C LEU A 12 7.08 10.40 -17.11
N ALA A 13 6.53 10.07 -18.29
CA ALA A 13 7.32 9.98 -19.53
C ALA A 13 8.01 11.31 -19.88
N ALA A 14 7.35 12.43 -19.65
CA ALA A 14 7.91 13.76 -19.88
C ALA A 14 9.05 14.13 -18.89
N ARG A 15 9.20 13.37 -17.77
CA ARG A 15 10.12 13.70 -16.67
C ARG A 15 11.19 12.67 -16.39
N LEU A 16 11.34 11.64 -17.22
CA LEU A 16 12.34 10.58 -17.02
C LEU A 16 13.79 11.09 -16.90
N ALA A 17 14.10 12.26 -17.46
CA ALA A 17 15.43 12.87 -17.41
C ALA A 17 15.65 13.79 -16.17
N GLU A 18 14.63 13.98 -15.32
CA GLU A 18 14.74 14.84 -14.14
C GLU A 18 15.60 14.18 -13.06
N THR A 19 16.72 14.78 -12.71
CA THR A 19 17.67 14.23 -11.74
C THR A 19 17.18 14.21 -10.29
N SER A 20 16.17 15.02 -9.97
CA SER A 20 15.49 15.01 -8.67
C SER A 20 14.44 13.90 -8.56
N LEU A 21 14.06 13.28 -9.66
CA LEU A 21 13.09 12.19 -9.66
C LEU A 21 13.75 10.86 -9.23
N ARG A 22 13.03 10.08 -8.42
CA ARG A 22 13.40 8.71 -8.05
C ARG A 22 12.22 7.80 -8.37
N ILE A 23 12.40 6.93 -9.35
CA ILE A 23 11.37 6.00 -9.80
C ILE A 23 11.64 4.65 -9.15
N PHE A 24 10.61 4.05 -8.55
CA PHE A 24 10.75 2.78 -7.84
C PHE A 24 9.70 1.77 -8.31
N ASP A 25 10.18 0.59 -8.70
CA ASP A 25 9.35 -0.58 -8.90
C ASP A 25 9.15 -1.30 -7.57
N CYS A 26 7.91 -1.34 -7.09
CA CYS A 26 7.52 -1.93 -5.81
C CYS A 26 6.91 -3.33 -5.97
N THR A 27 7.04 -3.95 -7.12
CA THR A 27 6.38 -5.21 -7.47
C THR A 27 6.75 -6.32 -6.49
N THR A 28 5.72 -6.90 -5.90
CA THR A 28 5.79 -8.12 -5.09
C THR A 28 4.66 -9.02 -5.56
N ARG A 29 4.82 -10.34 -5.46
CA ARG A 29 3.82 -11.31 -5.88
C ARG A 29 3.30 -12.08 -4.68
N LEU A 30 1.97 -12.28 -4.63
CA LEU A 30 1.35 -13.25 -3.74
C LEU A 30 0.98 -14.47 -4.57
N VAL A 31 1.64 -15.57 -4.30
CA VAL A 31 1.38 -16.85 -4.97
C VAL A 31 0.59 -17.73 -3.99
N PRO A 32 -0.51 -18.37 -4.42
CA PRO A 32 -1.24 -19.29 -3.57
C PRO A 32 -0.32 -20.34 -2.95
N ASP A 33 -0.51 -20.61 -1.68
CA ASP A 33 0.30 -21.57 -0.92
C ASP A 33 -0.63 -22.44 -0.05
N PRO A 34 -0.50 -23.78 -0.09
CA PRO A 34 -1.40 -24.67 0.62
C PRO A 34 -1.27 -24.60 2.15
N VAL A 35 -0.18 -24.05 2.67
CA VAL A 35 0.08 -23.97 4.11
C VAL A 35 -0.20 -22.56 4.67
N GLN A 36 0.16 -21.51 3.93
CA GLN A 36 0.17 -20.13 4.42
C GLN A 36 -0.86 -19.23 3.73
N THR A 37 -1.82 -19.80 3.00
CA THR A 37 -2.75 -19.06 2.13
C THR A 37 -2.05 -18.46 0.92
N TYR A 38 -1.00 -17.66 1.14
CA TYR A 38 -0.15 -17.08 0.11
C TYR A 38 1.32 -17.12 0.53
N ARG A 39 2.19 -17.39 -0.44
CA ARG A 39 3.62 -17.14 -0.37
C ARG A 39 3.93 -15.82 -1.05
N ALA A 40 4.75 -14.99 -0.43
CA ALA A 40 5.22 -13.77 -1.05
C ALA A 40 6.52 -14.05 -1.83
N GLU A 41 6.58 -13.58 -3.07
CA GLU A 41 7.74 -13.69 -3.95
C GLU A 41 8.19 -12.31 -4.42
N SER A 42 9.51 -12.15 -4.59
CA SER A 42 10.08 -10.91 -5.11
C SER A 42 9.69 -10.67 -6.56
N GLY A 43 9.31 -9.45 -6.90
CA GLY A 43 9.11 -9.00 -8.28
C GLY A 43 10.41 -8.66 -9.01
N ARG A 44 11.58 -8.76 -8.36
CA ARG A 44 12.88 -8.45 -8.98
C ARG A 44 13.12 -9.15 -10.32
N PRO A 45 12.82 -10.45 -10.50
CA PRO A 45 13.00 -11.10 -11.80
C PRO A 45 12.15 -10.49 -12.92
N ASP A 46 10.99 -9.90 -12.59
CA ASP A 46 10.16 -9.20 -13.58
C ASP A 46 10.77 -7.84 -13.92
N TRP A 47 11.20 -7.09 -12.91
CA TRP A 47 11.90 -5.83 -13.09
C TRP A 47 13.18 -5.98 -13.94
N GLU A 48 13.96 -7.05 -13.73
CA GLU A 48 15.15 -7.35 -14.53
C GLU A 48 14.83 -7.65 -16.01
N ARG A 49 13.65 -8.20 -16.31
CA ARG A 49 13.19 -8.41 -17.69
C ARG A 49 12.69 -7.14 -18.36
N GLY A 50 12.25 -6.16 -17.61
CA GLY A 50 11.80 -4.87 -18.13
C GLY A 50 11.13 -4.01 -17.07
N HIS A 51 11.51 -2.74 -17.06
CA HIS A 51 10.99 -1.74 -16.12
C HIS A 51 10.93 -0.35 -16.77
N VAL A 52 10.28 0.60 -16.09
CA VAL A 52 10.27 2.02 -16.49
C VAL A 52 11.72 2.54 -16.49
N PRO A 53 12.19 3.23 -17.55
CA PRO A 53 13.55 3.73 -17.60
C PRO A 53 13.93 4.52 -16.35
N GLY A 54 15.07 4.16 -15.75
CA GLY A 54 15.55 4.76 -14.51
C GLY A 54 14.96 4.18 -13.23
N ALA A 55 13.98 3.27 -13.29
CA ALA A 55 13.40 2.70 -12.09
C ALA A 55 14.35 1.76 -11.34
N ALA A 56 14.56 1.99 -10.06
CA ALA A 56 15.22 1.04 -9.16
C ALA A 56 14.18 0.10 -8.52
N TYR A 57 14.59 -1.12 -8.19
CA TYR A 57 13.71 -2.09 -7.54
C TYR A 57 13.70 -1.91 -6.02
N VAL A 58 12.51 -1.94 -5.43
CA VAL A 58 12.30 -1.91 -3.97
C VAL A 58 11.98 -3.31 -3.46
N ASP A 59 12.83 -3.84 -2.59
CA ASP A 59 12.58 -5.11 -1.90
C ASP A 59 11.72 -4.88 -0.65
N LEU A 60 10.40 -4.95 -0.83
CA LEU A 60 9.45 -4.76 0.25
C LEU A 60 9.56 -5.85 1.33
N GLN A 61 9.88 -7.10 0.96
CA GLN A 61 9.91 -8.23 1.89
C GLN A 61 11.18 -8.25 2.75
N GLY A 62 12.31 -7.81 2.17
CA GLY A 62 13.61 -7.83 2.83
C GLY A 62 13.98 -6.47 3.39
N ALA A 63 14.26 -5.52 2.48
CA ALA A 63 14.82 -4.22 2.85
C ALA A 63 13.83 -3.31 3.60
N LEU A 64 12.53 -3.42 3.31
CA LEU A 64 11.51 -2.54 3.90
C LEU A 64 10.58 -3.25 4.90
N SER A 65 10.96 -4.41 5.43
CA SER A 65 10.16 -5.12 6.42
C SER A 65 10.97 -5.47 7.66
N ASP A 66 10.30 -5.49 8.81
CA ASP A 66 10.87 -6.08 10.03
C ASP A 66 10.90 -7.61 9.89
N ARG A 67 12.07 -8.14 9.63
CA ARG A 67 12.32 -9.58 9.45
C ARG A 67 12.32 -10.36 10.77
N THR A 68 12.31 -9.68 11.90
CA THR A 68 12.22 -10.32 13.23
C THR A 68 10.78 -10.59 13.63
N SER A 69 9.81 -9.94 13.00
CA SER A 69 8.39 -10.21 13.16
C SER A 69 8.03 -11.58 12.58
N GLY A 70 7.15 -12.31 13.25
CA GLY A 70 6.52 -13.53 12.72
C GLY A 70 5.50 -13.25 11.60
N LEU A 71 5.19 -11.96 11.33
CA LEU A 71 4.26 -11.52 10.30
C LEU A 71 5.03 -11.01 9.07
N ARG A 72 4.42 -11.16 7.90
CA ARG A 72 4.98 -10.63 6.65
C ARG A 72 4.69 -9.14 6.52
N PHE A 73 5.60 -8.43 5.87
CA PHE A 73 5.47 -7.01 5.52
C PHE A 73 5.33 -6.05 6.70
N THR A 74 5.64 -6.48 7.91
CA THR A 74 5.57 -5.63 9.11
C THR A 74 6.47 -4.40 8.96
N MET A 75 5.98 -3.26 9.40
CA MET A 75 6.75 -2.01 9.40
C MET A 75 8.09 -2.17 10.12
N PRO A 76 9.21 -1.77 9.50
CA PRO A 76 10.52 -1.77 10.15
C PRO A 76 10.64 -0.60 11.14
N SER A 77 11.71 -0.60 11.93
CA SER A 77 12.07 0.58 12.74
C SER A 77 12.38 1.80 11.84
N ALA A 78 12.27 3.00 12.39
CA ALA A 78 12.58 4.24 11.69
C ALA A 78 14.02 4.26 11.15
N ASP A 79 14.99 3.79 11.95
CA ASP A 79 16.40 3.74 11.55
C ASP A 79 16.64 2.74 10.42
N HIS A 80 16.00 1.56 10.49
CA HIS A 80 16.08 0.57 9.43
C HIS A 80 15.50 1.12 8.12
N PHE A 81 14.30 1.72 8.17
CA PHE A 81 13.66 2.32 7.00
C PHE A 81 14.51 3.45 6.41
N ALA A 82 15.05 4.34 7.26
CA ALA A 82 15.91 5.43 6.82
C ALA A 82 17.18 4.93 6.14
N ALA A 83 17.83 3.90 6.68
CA ALA A 83 18.99 3.28 6.07
C ALA A 83 18.67 2.65 4.71
N ALA A 84 17.54 1.93 4.59
CA ALA A 84 17.10 1.31 3.36
C ALA A 84 16.79 2.34 2.27
N MET A 85 16.03 3.41 2.60
CA MET A 85 15.70 4.46 1.64
C MET A 85 16.93 5.27 1.24
N SER A 86 17.86 5.51 2.16
CA SER A 86 19.15 6.14 1.87
C SER A 86 19.97 5.32 0.86
N ALA A 87 20.05 4.01 1.06
CA ALA A 87 20.72 3.10 0.14
C ALA A 87 20.07 3.04 -1.25
N LEU A 88 18.74 3.18 -1.31
CA LEU A 88 17.96 3.31 -2.55
C LEU A 88 18.12 4.69 -3.22
N GLY A 89 18.86 5.61 -2.63
CA GLY A 89 19.14 6.94 -3.19
C GLY A 89 18.00 7.94 -3.01
N LEU A 90 17.09 7.73 -2.06
CA LEU A 90 16.06 8.70 -1.73
C LEU A 90 16.53 9.61 -0.59
N GLY A 91 16.42 10.91 -0.79
CA GLY A 91 16.72 11.95 0.19
C GLY A 91 15.69 13.07 0.13
N ALA A 92 15.80 14.05 1.02
CA ALA A 92 14.79 15.10 1.23
C ALA A 92 14.47 15.92 -0.05
N ASP A 93 15.43 16.10 -0.93
CA ASP A 93 15.27 16.93 -2.13
C ASP A 93 14.68 16.17 -3.33
N HIS A 94 14.47 14.87 -3.20
CA HIS A 94 13.94 14.04 -4.27
C HIS A 94 12.40 13.97 -4.26
N HIS A 95 11.84 13.64 -5.42
CA HIS A 95 10.45 13.26 -5.59
C HIS A 95 10.40 11.77 -5.97
N ALA A 96 9.79 10.95 -5.15
CA ALA A 96 9.62 9.53 -5.41
C ALA A 96 8.37 9.28 -6.28
N VAL A 97 8.50 8.49 -7.34
CA VAL A 97 7.36 7.95 -8.11
C VAL A 97 7.38 6.44 -7.99
N LEU A 98 6.30 5.90 -7.46
CA LEU A 98 6.14 4.48 -7.15
C LEU A 98 5.21 3.82 -8.15
N TYR A 99 5.57 2.66 -8.64
CA TYR A 99 4.69 1.83 -9.43
C TYR A 99 4.87 0.36 -9.09
N SER A 100 3.95 -0.46 -9.55
CA SER A 100 4.05 -1.92 -9.44
C SER A 100 3.35 -2.60 -10.61
N ALA A 101 3.68 -3.86 -10.83
CA ALA A 101 2.96 -4.74 -11.73
C ALA A 101 1.89 -5.55 -10.97
N GLY A 102 0.81 -5.89 -11.67
CA GLY A 102 -0.30 -6.70 -11.19
C GLY A 102 -1.31 -5.94 -10.35
N SER A 103 -0.89 -5.10 -9.44
CA SER A 103 -1.79 -4.26 -8.64
C SER A 103 -1.05 -3.09 -8.02
N ASN A 104 -1.68 -1.91 -7.99
CA ASN A 104 -1.11 -0.69 -7.41
C ASN A 104 -0.99 -0.75 -5.88
N TRP A 105 -1.55 -1.72 -5.18
CA TRP A 105 -1.45 -1.83 -3.72
C TRP A 105 0.00 -1.98 -3.22
N TRP A 106 0.92 -2.51 -4.02
CA TRP A 106 2.34 -2.56 -3.65
C TRP A 106 2.98 -1.17 -3.67
N ALA A 107 2.64 -0.37 -4.68
CA ALA A 107 3.06 1.03 -4.74
C ALA A 107 2.41 1.86 -3.62
N THR A 108 1.11 1.68 -3.35
CA THR A 108 0.45 2.38 -2.23
C THR A 108 0.99 1.93 -0.86
N ARG A 109 1.47 0.69 -0.72
CA ARG A 109 2.15 0.23 0.49
C ARG A 109 3.42 1.05 0.76
N VAL A 110 4.28 1.19 -0.23
CA VAL A 110 5.52 1.97 -0.10
C VAL A 110 5.22 3.46 0.07
N TRP A 111 4.20 3.99 -0.64
CA TRP A 111 3.70 5.35 -0.45
C TRP A 111 3.29 5.61 1.01
N TRP A 112 2.50 4.72 1.59
CA TRP A 112 2.07 4.84 2.98
C TRP A 112 3.25 4.76 3.96
N MET A 113 4.20 3.85 3.74
CA MET A 113 5.40 3.74 4.57
C MET A 113 6.22 5.03 4.53
N LEU A 114 6.45 5.62 3.35
CA LEU A 114 7.14 6.89 3.21
C LEU A 114 6.44 8.00 4.00
N ARG A 115 5.12 8.10 3.89
CA ARG A 115 4.34 9.08 4.64
C ARG A 115 4.36 8.82 6.15
N ALA A 116 4.25 7.57 6.57
CA ALA A 116 4.32 7.19 7.98
C ALA A 116 5.68 7.55 8.59
N PHE A 117 6.74 7.59 7.79
CA PHE A 117 8.07 8.06 8.18
C PHE A 117 8.36 9.52 7.79
N GLY A 118 7.32 10.31 7.48
CA GLY A 118 7.44 11.76 7.36
C GLY A 118 7.83 12.29 5.97
N PHE A 119 7.83 11.44 4.94
CA PHE A 119 8.18 11.84 3.57
C PHE A 119 6.93 11.98 2.69
N ASP A 120 6.60 13.21 2.27
CA ASP A 120 5.39 13.52 1.50
C ASP A 120 5.64 13.78 0.00
N ARG A 121 6.90 13.85 -0.44
CA ARG A 121 7.25 14.07 -1.85
C ARG A 121 7.19 12.76 -2.62
N VAL A 122 6.03 12.13 -2.61
CA VAL A 122 5.82 10.80 -3.19
C VAL A 122 4.52 10.73 -3.96
N SER A 123 4.57 10.15 -5.15
CA SER A 123 3.44 9.91 -6.05
C SER A 123 3.34 8.43 -6.40
N VAL A 124 2.13 7.97 -6.71
CA VAL A 124 1.88 6.66 -7.32
C VAL A 124 1.61 6.86 -8.81
N LEU A 125 2.19 6.01 -9.66
CA LEU A 125 1.92 5.97 -11.10
C LEU A 125 0.59 5.25 -11.34
N ASP A 126 -0.39 5.98 -11.86
CA ASP A 126 -1.72 5.45 -12.13
C ASP A 126 -1.70 4.41 -13.25
N GLY A 127 -2.28 3.23 -12.97
CA GLY A 127 -2.26 2.07 -13.87
C GLY A 127 -0.95 1.27 -13.87
N GLY A 128 0.10 1.76 -13.20
CA GLY A 128 1.36 1.03 -12.98
C GLY A 128 2.04 0.53 -14.25
N TRP A 129 2.65 -0.64 -14.15
CA TRP A 129 3.40 -1.27 -15.23
C TRP A 129 2.52 -1.67 -16.42
N GLU A 130 1.31 -2.16 -16.18
CA GLU A 130 0.40 -2.61 -17.22
C GLU A 130 0.00 -1.46 -18.14
N LYS A 131 -0.39 -0.31 -17.58
CA LYS A 131 -0.75 0.87 -18.37
C LYS A 131 0.46 1.41 -19.14
N TRP A 132 1.64 1.48 -18.50
CA TRP A 132 2.89 1.91 -19.14
C TRP A 132 3.21 1.10 -20.39
N THR A 133 3.12 -0.24 -20.31
CA THR A 133 3.41 -1.14 -21.43
C THR A 133 2.29 -1.20 -22.46
N ALA A 134 1.02 -1.13 -22.05
CA ALA A 134 -0.11 -1.06 -22.97
C ALA A 134 -0.06 0.17 -23.89
N GLU A 135 0.46 1.29 -23.36
CA GLU A 135 0.71 2.52 -24.13
C GLU A 135 2.01 2.48 -24.94
N ARG A 136 2.72 1.35 -24.94
CA ARG A 136 4.00 1.14 -25.66
C ARG A 136 5.05 2.17 -25.30
N ARG A 137 5.12 2.58 -24.05
CA ARG A 137 6.14 3.50 -23.56
C ARG A 137 7.51 2.83 -23.46
N PRO A 138 8.60 3.60 -23.40
CA PRO A 138 9.97 3.07 -23.33
C PRO A 138 10.15 2.11 -22.16
N VAL A 139 10.83 0.99 -22.41
CA VAL A 139 11.18 -0.02 -21.42
C VAL A 139 12.70 -0.15 -21.35
N CYS A 140 13.24 -0.27 -20.14
CA CYS A 140 14.64 -0.49 -19.87
C CYS A 140 14.87 -1.87 -19.26
N THR A 141 15.98 -2.51 -19.58
CA THR A 141 16.44 -3.78 -18.97
C THR A 141 17.81 -3.62 -18.29
N ALA A 142 18.43 -2.43 -18.39
CA ALA A 142 19.67 -2.13 -17.71
C ALA A 142 19.41 -1.98 -16.21
N LEU A 143 20.26 -2.58 -15.38
CA LEU A 143 20.15 -2.42 -13.93
C LEU A 143 20.26 -0.96 -13.52
N CYS A 144 19.19 -0.43 -12.94
CA CYS A 144 19.12 0.95 -12.48
C CYS A 144 19.32 1.00 -10.97
N ALA A 145 20.26 1.85 -10.55
CA ALA A 145 20.51 2.15 -9.15
C ALA A 145 20.86 3.64 -9.01
N TYR A 146 20.35 4.26 -7.98
CA TYR A 146 20.70 5.64 -7.66
C TYR A 146 21.90 5.68 -6.70
N PRO A 147 22.76 6.69 -6.77
CA PRO A 147 23.73 6.96 -5.72
C PRO A 147 23.03 7.07 -4.36
N ALA A 148 23.67 6.54 -3.32
CA ALA A 148 23.13 6.66 -1.97
C ALA A 148 22.88 8.13 -1.60
N ALA A 149 21.78 8.38 -0.88
CA ALA A 149 21.38 9.70 -0.45
C ALA A 149 21.18 9.71 1.08
N HIS A 150 20.73 10.83 1.63
CA HIS A 150 20.44 10.95 3.07
C HIS A 150 18.94 11.07 3.28
N PHE A 151 18.31 9.99 3.73
CA PHE A 151 16.92 9.97 4.14
C PHE A 151 16.83 10.08 5.66
N VAL A 152 16.01 10.99 6.16
CA VAL A 152 15.72 11.14 7.58
C VAL A 152 14.27 10.74 7.84
N ALA A 153 14.08 9.74 8.70
CA ALA A 153 12.74 9.32 9.09
C ALA A 153 12.20 10.19 10.23
N HIS A 154 10.99 10.70 10.05
CA HIS A 154 10.20 11.42 11.05
C HIS A 154 8.89 10.67 11.28
N PRO A 155 8.84 9.69 12.20
CA PRO A 155 7.66 8.84 12.39
C PRO A 155 6.40 9.63 12.71
N ARG A 156 5.29 9.23 12.07
CA ARG A 156 3.93 9.76 12.28
C ARG A 156 3.06 8.66 12.88
N PRO A 157 3.07 8.46 14.20
CA PRO A 157 2.39 7.34 14.85
C PRO A 157 0.87 7.32 14.60
N LEU A 158 0.25 8.48 14.33
CA LEU A 158 -1.18 8.56 14.02
C LEU A 158 -1.58 7.87 12.70
N LEU A 159 -0.63 7.61 11.80
CA LEU A 159 -0.88 6.87 10.54
C LEU A 159 -0.76 5.35 10.72
N LEU A 160 -0.34 4.87 11.90
CA LEU A 160 -0.20 3.46 12.23
C LEU A 160 -1.14 3.13 13.38
N ALA A 161 -2.14 2.27 13.14
CA ALA A 161 -3.00 1.75 14.19
C ALA A 161 -2.42 0.47 14.80
N ARG A 162 -2.51 0.35 16.12
CA ARG A 162 -2.08 -0.84 16.87
C ARG A 162 -3.28 -1.73 17.18
N LYS A 163 -3.02 -2.98 17.51
CA LYS A 163 -4.03 -3.98 17.83
C LYS A 163 -4.98 -3.54 18.94
N ASP A 164 -4.46 -2.93 19.99
CA ASP A 164 -5.23 -2.40 21.12
C ASP A 164 -6.14 -1.22 20.71
N GLU A 165 -5.67 -0.33 19.85
CA GLU A 165 -6.48 0.75 19.28
C GLU A 165 -7.61 0.19 18.39
N VAL A 166 -7.32 -0.83 17.57
CA VAL A 166 -8.33 -1.49 16.73
C VAL A 166 -9.37 -2.22 17.59
N LEU A 167 -8.95 -2.87 18.67
CA LEU A 167 -9.89 -3.50 19.61
C LEU A 167 -10.83 -2.47 20.25
N ALA A 168 -10.30 -1.34 20.69
CA ALA A 168 -11.11 -0.26 21.25
C ALA A 168 -12.08 0.32 20.19
N ALA A 169 -11.66 0.39 18.94
CA ALA A 169 -12.46 0.89 17.83
C ALA A 169 -13.68 0.03 17.51
N THR A 170 -13.70 -1.27 17.87
CA THR A 170 -14.87 -2.16 17.63
C THR A 170 -16.13 -1.72 18.38
N THR A 171 -16.02 -0.85 19.36
CA THR A 171 -17.14 -0.34 20.18
C THR A 171 -17.23 1.20 20.18
N ALA A 172 -16.43 1.86 19.35
CA ALA A 172 -16.40 3.33 19.28
C ALA A 172 -17.34 3.86 18.18
N ASP A 173 -18.13 4.86 18.50
CA ASP A 173 -19.16 5.40 17.58
C ASP A 173 -18.59 6.28 16.44
N ASP A 174 -17.40 6.90 16.64
CA ASP A 174 -16.81 7.86 15.68
C ASP A 174 -15.54 7.31 15.02
N VAL A 175 -15.41 5.98 14.92
CA VAL A 175 -14.31 5.30 14.25
C VAL A 175 -14.84 4.37 13.18
N ALA A 176 -14.39 4.56 11.93
CA ALA A 176 -14.63 3.61 10.85
C ALA A 176 -13.47 2.61 10.77
N LEU A 177 -13.73 1.35 11.09
CA LEU A 177 -12.85 0.23 10.76
C LEU A 177 -13.18 -0.24 9.33
N VAL A 178 -12.21 -0.20 8.42
CA VAL A 178 -12.43 -0.48 7.00
C VAL A 178 -11.63 -1.70 6.56
N ASN A 179 -12.34 -2.77 6.22
CA ASN A 179 -11.77 -3.98 5.65
C ASN A 179 -11.60 -3.84 4.14
N ALA A 180 -10.35 -3.90 3.66
CA ALA A 180 -10.01 -3.75 2.25
C ALA A 180 -10.03 -5.06 1.43
N LEU A 181 -10.36 -6.18 2.06
CA LEU A 181 -10.46 -7.49 1.40
C LEU A 181 -11.73 -7.62 0.56
N THR A 182 -11.79 -8.66 -0.25
CA THR A 182 -13.00 -8.96 -1.04
C THR A 182 -14.21 -9.21 -0.14
N ARG A 183 -15.42 -8.96 -0.66
CA ARG A 183 -16.65 -9.19 0.09
C ARG A 183 -16.74 -10.63 0.63
N ARG A 184 -16.41 -11.63 -0.17
CA ARG A 184 -16.42 -13.04 0.28
C ARG A 184 -15.43 -13.32 1.42
N GLN A 185 -14.28 -12.65 1.44
CA GLN A 185 -13.34 -12.77 2.57
C GLN A 185 -13.88 -12.06 3.81
N HIS A 186 -14.51 -10.90 3.64
CA HIS A 186 -15.12 -10.14 4.72
C HIS A 186 -16.27 -10.94 5.37
N THR A 187 -17.19 -11.49 4.59
CA THR A 187 -18.31 -12.29 5.11
C THR A 187 -17.90 -13.65 5.66
N GLY A 188 -16.66 -14.07 5.42
CA GLY A 188 -16.17 -15.40 5.83
C GLY A 188 -16.60 -16.56 4.94
N GLU A 189 -17.13 -16.26 3.74
CA GLU A 189 -17.53 -17.26 2.72
C GLU A 189 -16.36 -17.74 1.84
N SER A 190 -15.21 -17.06 1.92
CA SER A 190 -14.03 -17.42 1.15
C SER A 190 -13.27 -18.56 1.83
N GLU A 191 -12.79 -19.53 1.05
CA GLU A 191 -11.83 -20.53 1.52
C GLU A 191 -10.46 -19.90 1.84
N VAL A 192 -10.18 -18.75 1.23
CA VAL A 192 -8.95 -17.98 1.45
C VAL A 192 -9.18 -17.01 2.60
N HIS A 193 -8.53 -17.27 3.74
CA HIS A 193 -8.61 -16.42 4.94
C HIS A 193 -7.25 -16.32 5.65
N TYR A 194 -7.14 -15.41 6.62
CA TYR A 194 -5.91 -15.13 7.36
C TYR A 194 -5.99 -15.67 8.80
N GLY A 195 -6.08 -17.00 8.92
CA GLY A 195 -6.23 -17.71 10.18
C GLY A 195 -7.69 -18.06 10.46
N ARG A 196 -8.56 -17.09 10.74
CA ARG A 196 -10.00 -17.28 10.98
C ARG A 196 -10.83 -16.58 9.89
N PRO A 197 -11.88 -17.22 9.32
CA PRO A 197 -12.74 -16.58 8.33
C PRO A 197 -13.62 -15.49 8.94
N GLY A 198 -13.82 -14.38 8.22
CA GLY A 198 -14.63 -13.24 8.66
C GLY A 198 -13.83 -11.95 8.79
N HIS A 199 -14.34 -11.02 9.59
CA HIS A 199 -13.83 -9.67 9.74
C HIS A 199 -13.78 -9.23 11.21
N ILE A 200 -13.04 -8.16 11.51
CA ILE A 200 -13.03 -7.50 12.81
C ILE A 200 -14.43 -6.88 13.05
N PRO A 201 -15.06 -7.10 14.22
CA PRO A 201 -16.40 -6.58 14.51
C PRO A 201 -16.57 -5.08 14.20
N SER A 202 -17.77 -4.69 13.83
CA SER A 202 -18.17 -3.33 13.43
C SER A 202 -17.46 -2.77 12.19
N SER A 203 -16.61 -3.53 11.52
CA SER A 203 -15.93 -3.03 10.31
C SER A 203 -16.85 -3.04 9.09
N VAL A 204 -16.72 -1.98 8.30
CA VAL A 204 -17.35 -1.89 6.97
C VAL A 204 -16.40 -2.48 5.91
N ASN A 205 -16.98 -2.99 4.82
CA ASN A 205 -16.19 -3.55 3.73
C ASN A 205 -16.08 -2.56 2.56
N VAL A 206 -14.86 -2.16 2.27
CA VAL A 206 -14.51 -1.41 1.05
C VAL A 206 -13.41 -2.18 0.33
N PRO A 207 -13.77 -3.14 -0.53
CA PRO A 207 -12.76 -3.91 -1.27
C PRO A 207 -11.86 -2.97 -2.09
N TYR A 208 -10.55 -3.12 -1.96
CA TYR A 208 -9.60 -2.34 -2.77
C TYR A 208 -9.94 -2.40 -4.27
N LEU A 209 -10.36 -3.58 -4.75
CA LEU A 209 -10.70 -3.79 -6.17
C LEU A 209 -11.91 -2.99 -6.65
N ASP A 210 -12.71 -2.42 -5.75
CA ASP A 210 -13.84 -1.55 -6.11
C ASP A 210 -13.41 -0.09 -6.27
N LEU A 211 -12.18 0.24 -5.85
CA LEU A 211 -11.57 1.58 -5.96
C LEU A 211 -10.73 1.76 -7.24
N VAL A 212 -10.54 0.70 -8.01
CA VAL A 212 -9.75 0.72 -9.24
C VAL A 212 -10.55 0.17 -10.42
N ASP A 213 -10.22 0.61 -11.62
CA ASP A 213 -10.63 -0.04 -12.85
C ASP A 213 -9.76 -1.29 -13.06
N ARG A 214 -10.39 -2.47 -13.08
CA ARG A 214 -9.68 -3.76 -13.16
C ARG A 214 -9.02 -4.01 -14.52
N ALA A 215 -9.48 -3.32 -15.57
CA ALA A 215 -8.92 -3.49 -16.91
C ALA A 215 -7.63 -2.68 -17.09
N THR A 216 -7.55 -1.51 -16.45
CA THR A 216 -6.45 -0.57 -16.60
C THR A 216 -5.58 -0.44 -15.35
N ASN A 217 -6.02 -1.02 -14.22
CA ASN A 217 -5.41 -0.88 -12.90
C ASN A 217 -5.29 0.60 -12.43
N THR A 218 -6.07 1.51 -13.03
CA THR A 218 -6.12 2.92 -12.62
C THR A 218 -7.10 3.14 -11.47
N PHE A 219 -6.83 4.11 -10.63
CA PHE A 219 -7.82 4.52 -9.63
C PHE A 219 -9.06 5.11 -10.33
N ARG A 220 -10.23 4.84 -9.77
CA ARG A 220 -11.48 5.42 -10.26
C ARG A 220 -11.48 6.94 -10.11
N PRO A 221 -12.24 7.66 -10.93
CA PRO A 221 -12.41 9.11 -10.76
C PRO A 221 -12.87 9.49 -9.34
N ALA A 222 -12.45 10.66 -8.87
CA ALA A 222 -12.72 11.12 -7.50
C ALA A 222 -14.22 11.07 -7.12
N ALA A 223 -15.12 11.32 -8.07
CA ALA A 223 -16.56 11.21 -7.83
C ALA A 223 -17.02 9.79 -7.52
N GLU A 224 -16.46 8.79 -8.23
CA GLU A 224 -16.77 7.38 -7.99
C GLU A 224 -16.15 6.88 -6.69
N LEU A 225 -14.90 7.26 -6.41
CA LEU A 225 -14.25 6.96 -5.13
C LEU A 225 -15.07 7.50 -3.96
N ARG A 226 -15.52 8.76 -4.09
CA ARG A 226 -16.38 9.39 -3.08
C ARG A 226 -17.67 8.62 -2.88
N ALA A 227 -18.34 8.22 -3.96
CA ALA A 227 -19.61 7.48 -3.87
C ALA A 227 -19.43 6.12 -3.14
N VAL A 228 -18.36 5.38 -3.43
CA VAL A 228 -18.06 4.09 -2.76
C VAL A 228 -17.79 4.31 -1.26
N LEU A 229 -16.96 5.28 -0.91
CA LEU A 229 -16.53 5.53 0.46
C LEU A 229 -17.65 6.19 1.31
N ASP A 230 -18.47 7.02 0.71
CA ASP A 230 -19.64 7.64 1.36
C ASP A 230 -20.73 6.60 1.63
N HIS A 231 -21.02 5.74 0.66
CA HIS A 231 -21.96 4.62 0.83
C HIS A 231 -21.57 3.70 2.00
N ALA A 232 -20.28 3.49 2.23
CA ALA A 232 -19.78 2.74 3.36
C ALA A 232 -19.69 3.54 4.67
N GLY A 233 -20.11 4.81 4.69
CA GLY A 233 -20.07 5.68 5.88
C GLY A 233 -18.66 6.13 6.30
N VAL A 234 -17.64 5.88 5.48
CA VAL A 234 -16.23 6.12 5.85
C VAL A 234 -15.90 7.62 5.90
N LEU A 235 -16.52 8.42 5.02
CA LEU A 235 -16.20 9.84 4.87
C LEU A 235 -16.67 10.70 6.05
N SER A 236 -17.69 10.26 6.78
CA SER A 236 -18.27 10.99 7.93
C SER A 236 -17.61 10.66 9.27
N ALA A 237 -16.84 9.57 9.38
CA ALA A 237 -16.22 9.16 10.64
C ALA A 237 -15.10 10.12 11.05
N GLY A 238 -14.96 10.41 12.34
CA GLY A 238 -13.89 11.26 12.88
C GLY A 238 -12.52 10.61 12.74
N ARG A 239 -12.42 9.29 12.92
CA ARG A 239 -11.21 8.48 12.73
C ARG A 239 -11.44 7.38 11.70
N VAL A 240 -10.50 7.12 10.83
CA VAL A 240 -10.55 5.97 9.92
C VAL A 240 -9.32 5.09 10.14
N ILE A 241 -9.56 3.79 10.31
CA ILE A 241 -8.51 2.77 10.39
C ILE A 241 -8.80 1.73 9.31
N THR A 242 -7.85 1.55 8.39
CA THR A 242 -7.97 0.54 7.33
C THR A 242 -7.17 -0.71 7.67
N TYR A 243 -7.68 -1.88 7.31
CA TYR A 243 -6.97 -3.16 7.47
C TYR A 243 -7.31 -4.12 6.32
N CYS A 244 -6.53 -5.19 6.19
CA CYS A 244 -6.78 -6.27 5.22
C CYS A 244 -6.30 -7.62 5.78
N GLY A 245 -5.55 -8.40 4.99
CA GLY A 245 -4.90 -9.63 5.46
C GLY A 245 -3.58 -9.38 6.18
N GLY A 246 -2.73 -8.51 5.63
CA GLY A 246 -1.39 -8.19 6.16
C GLY A 246 -0.93 -6.77 5.76
N GLY A 247 -1.81 -5.77 5.86
CA GLY A 247 -1.47 -4.35 5.74
C GLY A 247 -1.17 -3.83 4.32
N ILE A 248 -1.41 -4.62 3.27
CA ILE A 248 -1.09 -4.20 1.89
C ILE A 248 -2.29 -3.52 1.22
N ALA A 249 -3.38 -4.25 0.93
CA ALA A 249 -4.56 -3.68 0.27
C ALA A 249 -5.20 -2.53 1.07
N ALA A 250 -5.05 -2.54 2.38
CA ALA A 250 -5.48 -1.47 3.28
C ALA A 250 -4.87 -0.11 2.92
N THR A 251 -3.60 -0.08 2.48
CA THR A 251 -2.95 1.16 2.04
C THR A 251 -3.54 1.71 0.75
N GLY A 252 -4.12 0.87 -0.09
CA GLY A 252 -4.84 1.31 -1.29
C GLY A 252 -6.13 2.05 -0.94
N VAL A 253 -6.86 1.61 0.11
CA VAL A 253 -8.02 2.35 0.63
C VAL A 253 -7.59 3.67 1.27
N ALA A 254 -6.51 3.66 2.07
CA ALA A 254 -5.94 4.88 2.64
C ALA A 254 -5.48 5.87 1.55
N PHE A 255 -4.91 5.37 0.45
CA PHE A 255 -4.54 6.19 -0.70
C PHE A 255 -5.76 6.81 -1.40
N ALA A 256 -6.81 6.03 -1.64
CA ALA A 256 -8.05 6.55 -2.22
C ALA A 256 -8.69 7.65 -1.36
N LEU A 257 -8.65 7.51 -0.02
CA LEU A 257 -9.08 8.54 0.90
C LEU A 257 -8.21 9.80 0.81
N ALA A 258 -6.89 9.64 0.69
CA ALA A 258 -5.96 10.75 0.50
C ALA A 258 -6.20 11.49 -0.82
N LEU A 259 -6.57 10.80 -1.92
CA LEU A 259 -6.99 11.41 -3.18
C LEU A 259 -8.24 12.30 -3.02
N LEU A 260 -9.09 12.03 -2.02
CA LEU A 260 -10.25 12.84 -1.68
C LEU A 260 -9.95 13.93 -0.64
N GLY A 261 -8.67 14.10 -0.24
CA GLY A 261 -8.23 15.10 0.72
C GLY A 261 -8.28 14.64 2.19
N ARG A 262 -8.55 13.35 2.44
CA ARG A 262 -8.51 12.76 3.78
C ARG A 262 -7.22 11.96 3.96
N ASP A 263 -6.20 12.56 4.54
CA ASP A 263 -4.83 12.04 4.62
C ASP A 263 -4.38 11.62 6.03
N ASP A 264 -5.29 11.66 7.00
CA ASP A 264 -5.15 11.28 8.41
C ASP A 264 -5.50 9.80 8.69
N VAL A 265 -5.63 9.00 7.65
CA VAL A 265 -6.08 7.61 7.73
C VAL A 265 -4.98 6.71 8.30
N ALA A 266 -5.30 5.97 9.36
CA ALA A 266 -4.40 4.98 9.91
C ALA A 266 -4.53 3.62 9.19
N VAL A 267 -3.43 2.89 9.14
CA VAL A 267 -3.42 1.49 8.69
C VAL A 267 -3.07 0.60 9.88
N TYR A 268 -3.90 -0.41 10.12
CA TYR A 268 -3.56 -1.49 11.03
C TYR A 268 -2.65 -2.48 10.30
N ASP A 269 -1.34 -2.35 10.53
CA ASP A 269 -0.30 -3.04 9.80
C ASP A 269 -0.38 -4.57 9.94
N GLY A 270 -0.54 -5.07 11.17
CA GLY A 270 -0.68 -6.51 11.45
C GLY A 270 -1.94 -7.13 10.85
N SER A 271 -3.00 -6.33 10.66
CA SER A 271 -4.26 -6.72 10.02
C SER A 271 -4.82 -8.05 10.55
N LEU A 272 -5.56 -8.80 9.72
CA LEU A 272 -6.12 -10.10 10.12
C LEU A 272 -5.05 -11.14 10.45
N SER A 273 -3.84 -11.05 9.89
CA SER A 273 -2.76 -11.98 10.22
C SER A 273 -2.35 -11.89 11.70
N GLU A 274 -2.30 -10.68 12.25
CA GLU A 274 -2.06 -10.47 13.69
C GLU A 274 -3.33 -10.72 14.52
N TRP A 275 -4.46 -10.19 14.08
CA TRP A 275 -5.73 -10.29 14.80
C TRP A 275 -6.18 -11.73 15.02
N CYS A 276 -6.12 -12.53 13.96
CA CYS A 276 -6.57 -13.93 14.01
C CYS A 276 -5.61 -14.87 14.73
N ALA A 277 -4.36 -14.48 14.92
CA ALA A 277 -3.39 -15.24 15.71
C ALA A 277 -3.72 -15.23 17.21
N ASP A 278 -4.50 -14.24 17.65
CA ASP A 278 -4.99 -14.13 19.03
C ASP A 278 -6.42 -14.69 19.11
N PRO A 279 -6.63 -15.90 19.70
CA PRO A 279 -7.97 -16.52 19.76
C PRO A 279 -8.93 -15.79 20.70
N SER A 280 -8.43 -14.91 21.58
CA SER A 280 -9.27 -14.12 22.49
C SER A 280 -9.97 -12.95 21.80
N LEU A 281 -9.48 -12.53 20.63
CA LEU A 281 -10.06 -11.42 19.87
C LEU A 281 -11.29 -11.86 19.07
N PRO A 282 -12.35 -11.04 19.01
CA PRO A 282 -13.58 -11.39 18.32
C PRO A 282 -13.42 -11.37 16.79
N ILE A 283 -14.21 -12.22 16.11
CA ILE A 283 -14.38 -12.24 14.64
C ILE A 283 -15.86 -12.36 14.34
N GLU A 284 -16.34 -11.63 13.38
CA GLU A 284 -17.70 -11.68 12.84
C GLU A 284 -17.73 -12.26 11.43
N LYS A 285 -18.89 -12.84 11.07
CA LYS A 285 -19.22 -13.35 9.74
C LYS A 285 -20.57 -12.81 9.32
N GLY A 286 -20.78 -12.63 8.01
CA GLY A 286 -22.07 -12.19 7.46
C GLY A 286 -22.05 -10.87 6.73
#